data_eeba9dc0ddc62ca748a82f328069f30e
#
_entry.id   eeba9dc0ddc62ca748a82f328069f30e
#
_cell.length_a   1.000
_cell.length_b   1.000
_cell.length_c   1.000
_cell.angle_alpha   90.00
_cell.angle_beta   90.00
_cell.angle_gamma   90.00
#
_symmetry.space_group_name_H-M   'P 1'
#
loop_
_entity.id
_entity.type
_entity.pdbx_description
1 polymer ?
#
loop_
_entity_poly.entity_id
_entity_poly.type
_entity_poly.pdbx_seq_one_letter_code
_entity_poly.pdbx_strand_id
1 'polypeptide(L)'
;MLKDEDLERFRKRLAAERVAVESRIAARRRDVQATVRDEEGVGDRGDEATLLYDREQAIDDADLDRDTLAQIDRALERMVAGTYGVSEVSGKQIPIDRLEAVPYATTLVDEEPLQPER
;
A
#
# COMPACT_ATOMS: atom_id res chain seq x y z
N MET A 1 -16.46 -14.13 -13.98
CA MET A 1 -16.28 -12.79 -14.50
C MET A 1 -16.93 -11.77 -13.56
N LEU A 2 -16.24 -10.68 -13.26
CA LEU A 2 -16.78 -9.67 -12.34
C LEU A 2 -17.92 -8.90 -13.00
N LYS A 3 -18.98 -8.69 -12.23
CA LYS A 3 -20.13 -7.90 -12.66
C LYS A 3 -19.85 -6.42 -12.43
N ASP A 4 -20.57 -5.54 -13.10
CA ASP A 4 -20.44 -4.10 -12.93
C ASP A 4 -20.62 -3.67 -11.47
N GLU A 5 -21.54 -4.32 -10.76
CA GLU A 5 -21.78 -4.07 -9.34
C GLU A 5 -20.55 -4.40 -8.49
N ASP A 6 -19.88 -5.51 -8.82
CA ASP A 6 -18.67 -5.93 -8.12
C ASP A 6 -17.53 -4.93 -8.39
N LEU A 7 -17.39 -4.52 -9.66
CA LEU A 7 -16.37 -3.54 -10.03
C LEU A 7 -16.56 -2.21 -9.28
N GLU A 8 -17.79 -1.73 -9.18
CA GLU A 8 -18.08 -0.50 -8.48
C GLU A 8 -17.82 -0.62 -6.98
N ARG A 9 -18.15 -1.77 -6.39
CA ARG A 9 -17.88 -2.05 -4.99
C ARG A 9 -16.38 -2.03 -4.70
N PHE A 10 -15.60 -2.71 -5.55
CA PHE A 10 -14.15 -2.74 -5.40
C PHE A 10 -13.51 -1.38 -5.68
N ARG A 11 -14.06 -0.64 -6.64
CA ARG A 11 -13.57 0.72 -6.92
C ARG A 11 -13.71 1.63 -5.70
N LYS A 12 -14.87 1.61 -5.06
CA LYS A 12 -15.12 2.39 -3.85
C LYS A 12 -14.18 1.99 -2.72
N ARG A 13 -13.96 0.70 -2.59
CA ARG A 13 -13.09 0.15 -1.56
C ARG A 13 -11.64 0.55 -1.80
N LEU A 14 -11.18 0.49 -3.05
CA LEU A 14 -9.83 0.93 -3.43
C LEU A 14 -9.64 2.42 -3.17
N ALA A 15 -10.63 3.24 -3.50
CA ALA A 15 -10.58 4.67 -3.25
C ALA A 15 -10.48 4.96 -1.76
N ALA A 16 -11.24 4.25 -0.93
CA ALA A 16 -11.20 4.41 0.53
C ALA A 16 -9.85 3.98 1.10
N GLU A 17 -9.30 2.87 0.62
CA GLU A 17 -7.98 2.41 1.05
C GLU A 17 -6.87 3.37 0.64
N ARG A 18 -6.99 3.96 -0.56
CA ARG A 18 -6.05 4.96 -1.02
C ARG A 18 -5.99 6.15 -0.06
N VAL A 19 -7.13 6.65 0.34
CA VAL A 19 -7.21 7.75 1.31
C VAL A 19 -6.60 7.35 2.65
N ALA A 20 -6.89 6.15 3.12
CA ALA A 20 -6.34 5.65 4.39
C ALA A 20 -4.81 5.55 4.35
N VAL A 21 -4.25 5.04 3.25
CA VAL A 21 -2.79 4.93 3.09
C VAL A 21 -2.14 6.31 3.00
N GLU A 22 -2.72 7.22 2.23
CA GLU A 22 -2.22 8.61 2.13
C GLU A 22 -2.24 9.30 3.48
N SER A 23 -3.28 9.07 4.28
CA SER A 23 -3.40 9.64 5.62
C SER A 23 -2.30 9.10 6.54
N ARG A 24 -1.97 7.80 6.45
CA ARG A 24 -0.88 7.22 7.24
C ARG A 24 0.47 7.82 6.85
N ILE A 25 0.71 8.00 5.56
CA ILE A 25 1.94 8.62 5.06
C ILE A 25 2.06 10.04 5.59
N ALA A 26 0.99 10.83 5.50
CA ALA A 26 0.99 12.21 5.98
C ALA A 26 1.20 12.30 7.50
N ALA A 27 0.56 11.41 8.26
CA ALA A 27 0.71 11.36 9.71
C ALA A 27 2.15 11.03 10.10
N ARG A 28 2.76 10.08 9.40
CA ARG A 28 4.14 9.67 9.66
C ARG A 28 5.13 10.82 9.38
N ARG A 29 4.90 11.60 8.33
CA ARG A 29 5.73 12.78 8.04
C ARG A 29 5.63 13.81 9.16
N ARG A 30 4.42 14.06 9.68
CA ARG A 30 4.22 14.99 10.80
C ARG A 30 4.94 14.50 12.05
N ASP A 31 4.86 13.20 12.33
CA ASP A 31 5.51 12.60 13.50
C ASP A 31 7.02 12.70 13.40
N VAL A 32 7.59 12.48 12.22
CA VAL A 32 9.03 12.64 11.99
C VAL A 32 9.46 14.09 12.22
N GLN A 33 8.70 15.05 11.71
CA GLN A 33 9.00 16.46 11.90
C GLN A 33 8.92 16.85 13.37
N ALA A 34 7.90 16.37 14.10
CA ALA A 34 7.76 16.62 15.53
C ALA A 34 8.92 16.02 16.31
N THR A 35 9.33 14.81 15.99
CA THR A 35 10.45 14.12 16.63
C THR A 35 11.76 14.89 16.43
N VAL A 36 12.00 15.40 15.23
CA VAL A 36 13.19 16.20 14.92
C VAL A 36 13.22 17.48 15.78
N ARG A 37 12.08 18.14 15.93
CA ARG A 37 11.97 19.34 16.78
C ARG A 37 12.25 19.01 18.25
N ASP A 38 11.72 17.91 18.74
CA ASP A 38 11.89 17.48 20.12
C ASP A 38 13.35 17.09 20.40
N GLU A 39 14.02 16.45 19.44
CA GLU A 39 15.41 16.05 19.57
C GLU A 39 16.36 17.25 19.72
N GLU A 40 16.01 18.40 19.18
CA GLU A 40 16.82 19.62 19.33
C GLU A 40 16.80 20.17 20.74
N GLY A 41 15.81 19.78 21.56
CA GLY A 41 15.62 20.33 22.89
C GLY A 41 16.02 19.42 24.05
N VAL A 42 16.25 18.15 23.86
CA VAL A 42 16.43 17.20 24.95
C VAL A 42 17.55 16.22 24.64
N GLY A 43 18.64 16.32 25.36
CA GLY A 43 19.79 15.43 25.21
C GLY A 43 19.67 14.16 26.05
N ASP A 44 18.61 13.41 25.95
CA ASP A 44 18.52 12.11 26.62
C ASP A 44 19.18 11.05 25.73
N ARG A 45 20.35 10.58 26.18
CA ARG A 45 21.17 9.65 25.42
C ARG A 45 20.92 8.18 25.74
N GLY A 46 19.95 7.89 26.61
CA GLY A 46 19.74 6.53 27.10
C GLY A 46 19.20 5.56 26.06
N ASP A 47 18.67 6.07 24.94
CA ASP A 47 17.91 5.25 24.01
C ASP A 47 18.33 5.39 22.54
N GLU A 48 19.63 5.65 22.27
CA GLU A 48 20.11 5.78 20.89
C GLU A 48 19.83 4.54 20.05
N ALA A 49 20.02 3.34 20.60
CA ALA A 49 19.75 2.09 19.89
C ALA A 49 18.26 1.92 19.60
N THR A 50 17.41 2.29 20.55
CA THR A 50 15.96 2.23 20.39
C THR A 50 15.49 3.25 19.35
N LEU A 51 16.02 4.46 19.37
CA LEU A 51 15.71 5.48 18.38
C LEU A 51 16.12 5.05 16.98
N LEU A 52 17.28 4.42 16.84
CA LEU A 52 17.74 3.91 15.55
C LEU A 52 16.82 2.80 15.04
N TYR A 53 16.45 1.87 15.91
CA TYR A 53 15.52 0.80 15.58
C TYR A 53 14.15 1.38 15.13
N ASP A 54 13.63 2.35 15.87
CA ASP A 54 12.35 2.98 15.55
C ASP A 54 12.40 3.71 14.19
N ARG A 55 13.54 4.34 13.88
CA ARG A 55 13.72 4.99 12.57
C ARG A 55 13.75 3.98 11.45
N GLU A 56 14.44 2.87 11.61
CA GLU A 56 14.48 1.80 10.62
C GLU A 56 13.08 1.22 10.40
N GLN A 57 12.34 0.97 11.48
CA GLN A 57 10.97 0.47 11.39
C GLN A 57 10.05 1.46 10.68
N ALA A 58 10.19 2.75 10.97
CA ALA A 58 9.39 3.79 10.32
C ALA A 58 9.68 3.88 8.82
N ILE A 59 10.94 3.70 8.41
CA ILE A 59 11.32 3.67 7.00
C ILE A 59 10.70 2.47 6.30
N ASP A 60 10.74 1.29 6.91
CA ASP A 60 10.15 0.07 6.36
C ASP A 60 8.64 0.21 6.21
N ASP A 61 7.96 0.78 7.21
CA ASP A 61 6.52 1.01 7.16
C ASP A 61 6.16 2.04 6.08
N ALA A 62 6.97 3.07 5.90
CA ALA A 62 6.77 4.08 4.86
C ALA A 62 6.92 3.46 3.47
N ASP A 63 7.91 2.60 3.28
CA ASP A 63 8.13 1.91 2.01
C ASP A 63 6.98 0.97 1.70
N LEU A 64 6.50 0.24 2.71
CA LEU A 64 5.34 -0.65 2.55
C LEU A 64 4.08 0.13 2.14
N ASP A 65 3.83 1.27 2.78
CA ASP A 65 2.67 2.11 2.44
C ASP A 65 2.79 2.67 1.03
N ARG A 66 3.97 3.08 0.59
CA ARG A 66 4.19 3.54 -0.79
C ARG A 66 3.96 2.43 -1.80
N ASP A 67 4.43 1.22 -1.50
CA ASP A 67 4.20 0.06 -2.36
C ASP A 67 2.71 -0.26 -2.44
N THR A 68 2.01 -0.23 -1.32
CA THR A 68 0.57 -0.45 -1.28
C THR A 68 -0.17 0.62 -2.10
N LEU A 69 0.22 1.88 -1.96
CA LEU A 69 -0.38 2.97 -2.73
C LEU A 69 -0.19 2.77 -4.23
N ALA A 70 1.02 2.38 -4.65
CA ALA A 70 1.30 2.09 -6.05
C ALA A 70 0.44 0.94 -6.58
N GLN A 71 0.24 -0.11 -5.78
CA GLN A 71 -0.62 -1.23 -6.15
C GLN A 71 -2.09 -0.81 -6.26
N ILE A 72 -2.55 0.03 -5.36
CA ILE A 72 -3.93 0.57 -5.41
C ILE A 72 -4.12 1.40 -6.68
N ASP A 73 -3.19 2.30 -6.99
CA ASP A 73 -3.26 3.13 -8.19
C ASP A 73 -3.25 2.27 -9.45
N ARG A 74 -2.42 1.24 -9.47
CA ARG A 74 -2.38 0.29 -10.59
C ARG A 74 -3.70 -0.45 -10.76
N ALA A 75 -4.32 -0.87 -9.67
CA ALA A 75 -5.62 -1.53 -9.70
C ALA A 75 -6.70 -0.60 -10.28
N LEU A 76 -6.70 0.66 -9.89
CA LEU A 76 -7.63 1.65 -10.42
C LEU A 76 -7.41 1.89 -11.91
N GLU A 77 -6.16 1.95 -12.38
CA GLU A 77 -5.83 2.05 -13.79
C GLU A 77 -6.33 0.83 -14.57
N ARG A 78 -6.20 -0.36 -13.99
CA ARG A 78 -6.66 -1.60 -14.61
C ARG A 78 -8.19 -1.64 -14.72
N MET A 79 -8.89 -1.02 -13.78
CA MET A 79 -10.36 -0.88 -13.90
C MET A 79 -10.74 -0.04 -15.12
N VAL A 80 -10.02 1.07 -15.34
CA VAL A 80 -10.25 1.92 -16.51
C VAL A 80 -9.93 1.16 -17.80
N ALA A 81 -8.87 0.37 -17.79
CA ALA A 81 -8.44 -0.41 -18.95
C ALA A 81 -9.28 -1.66 -19.20
N GLY A 82 -10.15 -2.04 -18.26
CA GLY A 82 -10.98 -3.23 -18.38
C GLY A 82 -10.26 -4.54 -18.06
N THR A 83 -9.12 -4.48 -17.35
CA THR A 83 -8.30 -5.65 -17.02
C THR A 83 -8.26 -5.95 -15.52
N TYR A 84 -9.05 -5.26 -14.72
CA TYR A 84 -9.12 -5.52 -13.29
C TYR A 84 -9.67 -6.92 -13.00
N GLY A 85 -9.08 -7.60 -12.03
CA GLY A 85 -9.52 -8.94 -11.64
C GLY A 85 -8.90 -10.07 -12.45
N VAL A 86 -7.97 -9.74 -13.34
CA VAL A 86 -7.26 -10.72 -14.17
C VAL A 86 -5.78 -10.68 -13.80
N SER A 87 -5.15 -11.84 -13.65
CA SER A 87 -3.73 -11.92 -13.31
C SER A 87 -2.86 -11.28 -14.38
N GLU A 88 -1.90 -10.45 -13.96
CA GLU A 88 -0.89 -9.88 -14.86
C GLU A 88 0.05 -10.95 -15.43
N VAL A 89 0.22 -12.04 -14.71
CA VAL A 89 1.18 -13.08 -15.08
C VAL A 89 0.56 -14.09 -16.04
N SER A 90 -0.61 -14.63 -15.69
CA SER A 90 -1.21 -15.74 -16.42
C SER A 90 -2.43 -15.36 -17.25
N GLY A 91 -3.02 -14.20 -17.01
CA GLY A 91 -4.28 -13.82 -17.63
C GLY A 91 -5.50 -14.54 -17.08
N LYS A 92 -5.33 -15.36 -16.05
CA LYS A 92 -6.43 -16.06 -15.39
C LYS A 92 -7.18 -15.13 -14.46
N GLN A 93 -8.47 -15.41 -14.29
CA GLN A 93 -9.30 -14.62 -13.38
C GLN A 93 -8.86 -14.83 -11.93
N ILE A 94 -8.68 -13.73 -11.20
CA ILE A 94 -8.39 -13.76 -9.77
C ILE A 94 -9.71 -14.06 -9.04
N PRO A 95 -9.73 -15.05 -8.12
CA PRO A 95 -10.96 -15.35 -7.38
C PRO A 95 -11.49 -14.14 -6.62
N ILE A 96 -12.81 -14.01 -6.56
CA ILE A 96 -13.45 -12.90 -5.84
C ILE A 96 -13.04 -12.88 -4.37
N ASP A 97 -12.89 -14.04 -3.74
CA ASP A 97 -12.46 -14.13 -2.35
C ASP A 97 -11.10 -13.47 -2.12
N ARG A 98 -10.18 -13.64 -3.07
CA ARG A 98 -8.87 -12.99 -2.98
C ARG A 98 -8.98 -11.49 -3.17
N LEU A 99 -9.81 -11.04 -4.09
CA LEU A 99 -10.05 -9.61 -4.31
C LEU A 99 -10.72 -8.96 -3.10
N GLU A 100 -11.59 -9.69 -2.41
CA GLU A 100 -12.20 -9.18 -1.19
C GLU A 100 -11.19 -9.06 -0.05
N ALA A 101 -10.24 -9.98 0.02
CA ALA A 101 -9.15 -9.90 1.00
C ALA A 101 -8.14 -8.82 0.62
N VAL A 102 -7.77 -8.75 -0.68
CA VAL A 102 -6.76 -7.82 -1.19
C VAL A 102 -7.29 -7.22 -2.50
N PRO A 103 -8.04 -6.11 -2.44
CA PRO A 103 -8.67 -5.55 -3.65
C PRO A 103 -7.68 -5.04 -4.69
N TYR A 104 -6.45 -4.79 -4.31
CA TYR A 104 -5.39 -4.40 -5.23
C TYR A 104 -4.54 -5.58 -5.70
N ALA A 105 -5.00 -6.81 -5.52
CA ALA A 105 -4.28 -8.00 -6.00
C ALA A 105 -4.19 -8.00 -7.53
N THR A 106 -3.00 -8.27 -8.05
CA THR A 106 -2.72 -8.31 -9.48
C THR A 106 -2.31 -9.68 -9.97
N THR A 107 -2.19 -10.65 -9.05
CA THR A 107 -1.77 -12.02 -9.35
C THR A 107 -2.57 -13.02 -8.52
N LEU A 108 -2.52 -14.28 -8.93
CA LEU A 108 -3.03 -15.38 -8.12
C LEU A 108 -2.09 -15.63 -6.94
N VAL A 109 -2.60 -16.31 -5.91
CA VAL A 109 -1.84 -16.56 -4.68
C VAL A 109 -0.52 -17.28 -4.94
N ASP A 110 -0.52 -18.20 -5.89
CA ASP A 110 0.65 -19.03 -6.21
C ASP A 110 1.55 -18.43 -7.28
N GLU A 111 1.26 -17.20 -7.74
CA GLU A 111 2.07 -16.50 -8.73
C GLU A 111 2.92 -15.43 -8.07
N GLU A 112 4.13 -15.23 -8.61
CA GLU A 112 4.95 -14.10 -8.19
C GLU A 112 4.54 -12.85 -8.95
N PRO A 113 4.35 -11.71 -8.24
CA PRO A 113 4.03 -10.46 -8.91
C PRO A 113 5.15 -10.04 -9.88
N LEU A 114 4.75 -9.39 -10.98
CA LEU A 114 5.71 -8.80 -11.89
C LEU A 114 6.46 -7.67 -11.18
N GLN A 115 7.79 -7.73 -11.23
CA GLN A 115 8.61 -6.68 -10.65
C GLN A 115 8.68 -5.51 -11.63
N PRO A 116 8.54 -4.26 -11.15
CA PRO A 116 8.78 -3.12 -12.03
C PRO A 116 10.25 -3.12 -12.46
N GLU A 117 10.50 -2.85 -13.71
CA GLU A 117 11.86 -2.71 -14.21
C GLU A 117 12.53 -1.51 -13.54
N ARG A 118 13.74 -1.75 -13.06
CA ARG A 118 14.53 -0.69 -12.44
C ARG A 118 15.45 -0.06 -13.46
#